data_0abbc1c046fca6044643ab62a5047703
#
_entry.id   0abbc1c046fca6044643ab62a5047703
#
_cell.length_a   1.000
_cell.length_b   1.000
_cell.length_c   1.000
_cell.angle_alpha   90.00
_cell.angle_beta   90.00
_cell.angle_gamma   90.00
#
_symmetry.space_group_name_H-M   'P 1'
#
loop_
_entity.id
_entity.type
_entity.pdbx_description
1 polymer ?
#
loop_
_entity_poly.entity_id
_entity_poly.type
_entity_poly.pdbx_seq_one_letter_code
_entity_poly.pdbx_strand_id
1 'polypeptide(L)'
;ETLESHGNRCPVMLSSSAQASLSGRFEGSVYGESKLAGEGLFRKYSERTGAPVLIYRFPNLYGKWCRPRYNSAVATFCDAVANGRPYTVNDPSVELELLYIDDLVGEMLAALLGEEHRCGYEGLERVEGDDFCYVPGTDVKTLGEIVYLLDSFRDSRETLSVPDLAEGSFSKKLWSTFLSYYEPGHFAYGLRPNTDARGSFTEFLRTPERGQVSINVSRPGITKGNHCHMSKWERFLVVSGTASIKLRKVGEDANGNPFPVDEYTVSGSDMRAVEMIPGYTHSITNLSDTEDLVTVMWANEPFDPENPDTYYEEV
;
A
#
# COMPACT_ATOMS: atom_id res chain seq x y z
N GLU A 1 -28.69 33.44 -0.65
CA GLU A 1 -28.86 34.91 -0.63
C GLU A 1 -27.78 35.62 -1.46
N THR A 2 -26.46 35.39 -1.20
CA THR A 2 -25.39 36.09 -1.93
C THR A 2 -25.42 35.79 -3.44
N LEU A 3 -25.49 34.51 -3.85
CA LEU A 3 -25.58 34.17 -5.28
C LEU A 3 -26.79 34.79 -5.92
N GLU A 4 -27.93 34.77 -5.26
CA GLU A 4 -29.18 35.26 -5.69
C GLU A 4 -29.19 36.81 -5.84
N SER A 5 -28.65 37.53 -4.86
CA SER A 5 -28.54 38.99 -4.89
C SER A 5 -27.63 39.49 -6.02
N HIS A 6 -26.72 38.66 -6.51
CA HIS A 6 -25.86 38.97 -7.66
C HIS A 6 -26.35 38.34 -8.98
N GLY A 7 -27.54 37.71 -8.99
CA GLY A 7 -28.08 37.05 -10.18
C GLY A 7 -27.22 35.89 -10.69
N ASN A 8 -26.36 35.34 -9.84
CA ASN A 8 -25.46 34.26 -10.22
C ASN A 8 -26.20 32.91 -10.14
N ARG A 9 -26.16 32.15 -11.26
CA ARG A 9 -26.79 30.82 -11.40
C ARG A 9 -25.78 29.70 -11.60
N CYS A 10 -24.56 29.84 -11.08
CA CYS A 10 -23.58 28.78 -11.18
C CYS A 10 -24.11 27.51 -10.48
N PRO A 11 -23.67 26.31 -10.90
CA PRO A 11 -23.94 25.06 -10.20
C PRO A 11 -23.48 25.13 -8.74
N VAL A 12 -24.26 24.58 -7.84
CA VAL A 12 -23.94 24.51 -6.41
C VAL A 12 -23.89 23.05 -5.98
N MET A 13 -22.77 22.63 -5.42
CA MET A 13 -22.59 21.29 -4.83
C MET A 13 -22.86 21.35 -3.33
N LEU A 14 -23.75 20.49 -2.85
CA LEU A 14 -24.04 20.34 -1.42
C LEU A 14 -23.46 19.05 -0.89
N SER A 15 -22.49 19.15 0.03
CA SER A 15 -22.03 18.06 0.85
C SER A 15 -23.07 17.73 1.92
N SER A 16 -23.99 16.82 1.62
CA SER A 16 -24.93 16.24 2.57
C SER A 16 -24.34 14.95 3.19
N SER A 17 -25.16 14.14 3.83
CA SER A 17 -24.75 12.92 4.51
C SER A 17 -25.78 11.81 4.29
N ALA A 18 -25.33 10.56 4.27
CA ALA A 18 -26.20 9.38 4.30
C ALA A 18 -27.17 9.44 5.53
N GLN A 19 -26.78 10.12 6.61
CA GLN A 19 -27.66 10.33 7.77
C GLN A 19 -28.90 11.15 7.47
N ALA A 20 -28.89 11.97 6.40
CA ALA A 20 -30.06 12.73 5.96
C ALA A 20 -31.23 11.86 5.45
N SER A 21 -31.01 10.57 5.26
CA SER A 21 -32.08 9.60 4.94
C SER A 21 -33.04 9.41 6.11
N LEU A 22 -32.58 9.64 7.36
CA LEU A 22 -33.28 9.37 8.63
C LEU A 22 -33.87 7.94 8.70
N SER A 23 -33.22 6.98 8.04
CA SER A 23 -33.66 5.58 7.92
C SER A 23 -32.70 4.63 8.59
N GLY A 24 -33.19 3.46 9.07
CA GLY A 24 -32.38 2.44 9.70
C GLY A 24 -31.60 2.97 10.89
N ARG A 25 -30.30 2.77 10.93
CA ARG A 25 -29.42 3.22 12.03
C ARG A 25 -29.35 4.75 12.22
N PHE A 26 -29.92 5.50 11.31
CA PHE A 26 -29.92 6.98 11.36
C PHE A 26 -31.29 7.57 11.79
N GLU A 27 -32.25 6.75 12.19
CA GLU A 27 -33.51 7.22 12.75
C GLU A 27 -33.24 8.09 13.98
N GLY A 28 -33.88 9.28 14.03
CA GLY A 28 -33.71 10.24 15.13
C GLY A 28 -32.35 10.95 15.18
N SER A 29 -31.55 10.89 14.12
CA SER A 29 -30.30 11.63 14.02
C SER A 29 -30.53 13.13 13.89
N VAL A 30 -30.26 13.91 14.93
CA VAL A 30 -30.33 15.38 14.91
C VAL A 30 -29.41 15.97 13.83
N TYR A 31 -28.24 15.37 13.63
CA TYR A 31 -27.33 15.75 12.55
C TYR A 31 -27.98 15.46 11.18
N GLY A 32 -28.59 14.28 11.01
CA GLY A 32 -29.31 13.91 9.81
C GLY A 32 -30.47 14.87 9.50
N GLU A 33 -31.26 15.24 10.50
CA GLU A 33 -32.34 16.24 10.37
C GLU A 33 -31.80 17.59 9.88
N SER A 34 -30.68 18.05 10.45
CA SER A 34 -30.04 19.29 10.03
C SER A 34 -29.57 19.24 8.56
N LYS A 35 -28.99 18.08 8.15
CA LYS A 35 -28.58 17.88 6.73
C LYS A 35 -29.78 17.84 5.80
N LEU A 36 -30.84 17.12 6.15
CA LEU A 36 -32.08 17.06 5.37
C LEU A 36 -32.74 18.43 5.22
N ALA A 37 -32.77 19.23 6.28
CA ALA A 37 -33.26 20.62 6.22
C ALA A 37 -32.42 21.45 5.25
N GLY A 38 -31.09 21.26 5.23
CA GLY A 38 -30.18 21.88 4.27
C GLY A 38 -30.50 21.48 2.83
N GLU A 39 -30.70 20.18 2.56
CA GLU A 39 -31.11 19.70 1.23
C GLU A 39 -32.37 20.41 0.75
N GLY A 40 -33.40 20.54 1.61
CA GLY A 40 -34.64 21.24 1.30
C GLY A 40 -34.44 22.72 0.96
N LEU A 41 -33.52 23.42 1.63
CA LEU A 41 -33.18 24.81 1.33
C LEU A 41 -32.52 24.95 -0.04
N PHE A 42 -31.62 24.05 -0.41
CA PHE A 42 -30.95 24.07 -1.71
C PHE A 42 -31.91 23.68 -2.86
N ARG A 43 -32.84 22.74 -2.65
CA ARG A 43 -33.89 22.42 -3.62
C ARG A 43 -34.78 23.66 -3.91
N LYS A 44 -35.24 24.33 -2.86
CA LYS A 44 -36.00 25.59 -2.99
C LYS A 44 -35.22 26.69 -3.69
N TYR A 45 -33.90 26.76 -3.46
CA TYR A 45 -33.04 27.70 -4.18
C TYR A 45 -33.01 27.37 -5.68
N SER A 46 -32.82 26.09 -6.05
CA SER A 46 -32.85 25.64 -7.43
C SER A 46 -34.15 25.94 -8.13
N GLU A 47 -35.29 25.62 -7.50
CA GLU A 47 -36.64 25.90 -8.01
C GLU A 47 -36.87 27.38 -8.29
N ARG A 48 -36.41 28.26 -7.40
CA ARG A 48 -36.63 29.71 -7.50
C ARG A 48 -35.70 30.39 -8.51
N THR A 49 -34.46 29.91 -8.64
CA THR A 49 -33.41 30.58 -9.44
C THR A 49 -33.13 29.89 -10.76
N GLY A 50 -33.48 28.61 -10.90
CA GLY A 50 -33.08 27.76 -12.02
C GLY A 50 -31.60 27.36 -11.98
N ALA A 51 -30.86 27.63 -10.90
CA ALA A 51 -29.50 27.21 -10.75
C ALA A 51 -29.40 25.68 -10.48
N PRO A 52 -28.51 24.94 -11.14
CA PRO A 52 -28.32 23.53 -10.87
C PRO A 52 -27.81 23.31 -9.42
N VAL A 53 -28.39 22.34 -8.72
CA VAL A 53 -27.95 21.92 -7.37
C VAL A 53 -27.64 20.44 -7.40
N LEU A 54 -26.43 20.10 -7.03
CA LEU A 54 -25.91 18.75 -6.94
C LEU A 54 -25.82 18.35 -5.45
N ILE A 55 -26.65 17.41 -5.02
CA ILE A 55 -26.73 16.98 -3.61
C ILE A 55 -26.06 15.62 -3.46
N TYR A 56 -24.97 15.59 -2.73
CA TYR A 56 -24.21 14.36 -2.43
C TYR A 56 -24.47 13.92 -0.98
N ARG A 57 -25.06 12.74 -0.78
CA ARG A 57 -25.21 12.10 0.53
C ARG A 57 -24.00 11.21 0.81
N PHE A 58 -22.92 11.81 1.30
CA PHE A 58 -21.69 11.09 1.57
C PHE A 58 -21.84 10.08 2.73
N PRO A 59 -21.27 8.86 2.58
CA PRO A 59 -21.06 7.93 3.68
C PRO A 59 -19.89 8.39 4.55
N ASN A 60 -19.24 7.48 5.31
CA ASN A 60 -18.09 7.83 6.14
C ASN A 60 -16.88 8.15 5.27
N LEU A 61 -16.42 9.39 5.32
CA LEU A 61 -15.22 9.82 4.60
C LEU A 61 -13.96 9.43 5.37
N TYR A 62 -12.96 8.99 4.63
CA TYR A 62 -11.62 8.76 5.16
C TYR A 62 -10.55 9.17 4.14
N GLY A 63 -9.34 9.41 4.63
CA GLY A 63 -8.20 9.79 3.79
C GLY A 63 -7.11 10.50 4.60
N LYS A 64 -6.05 10.86 3.90
CA LYS A 64 -4.89 11.55 4.45
C LYS A 64 -5.30 12.83 5.21
N TRP A 65 -4.68 13.05 6.38
CA TRP A 65 -4.80 14.25 7.19
C TRP A 65 -6.20 14.53 7.76
N CYS A 66 -7.14 13.59 7.68
CA CYS A 66 -8.41 13.72 8.37
C CYS A 66 -8.17 13.87 9.89
N ARG A 67 -8.87 14.80 10.54
CA ARG A 67 -8.68 15.09 11.97
C ARG A 67 -9.09 13.88 12.82
N PRO A 68 -8.15 13.26 13.58
CA PRO A 68 -8.49 12.15 14.47
C PRO A 68 -9.33 12.64 15.66
N ARG A 69 -10.07 11.72 16.30
CA ARG A 69 -10.91 11.98 17.48
C ARG A 69 -11.95 13.09 17.27
N TYR A 70 -12.42 13.23 16.06
CA TYR A 70 -13.48 14.18 15.71
C TYR A 70 -14.69 13.45 15.12
N ASN A 71 -14.71 13.10 13.85
CA ASN A 71 -15.85 12.44 13.20
C ASN A 71 -15.46 11.24 12.32
N SER A 72 -14.25 10.72 12.44
CA SER A 72 -13.78 9.59 11.64
C SER A 72 -13.16 8.52 12.52
N ALA A 73 -13.77 7.34 12.56
CA ALA A 73 -13.20 6.17 13.21
C ALA A 73 -11.87 5.77 12.55
N VAL A 74 -11.81 5.75 11.21
CA VAL A 74 -10.60 5.42 10.45
C VAL A 74 -9.45 6.35 10.81
N ALA A 75 -9.68 7.68 10.84
CA ALA A 75 -8.66 8.66 11.23
C ALA A 75 -8.16 8.43 12.67
N THR A 76 -9.10 8.13 13.57
CA THR A 76 -8.78 7.88 14.99
C THR A 76 -7.94 6.61 15.17
N PHE A 77 -8.27 5.54 14.47
CA PHE A 77 -7.51 4.29 14.52
C PHE A 77 -6.15 4.43 13.84
N CYS A 78 -6.08 5.08 12.66
CA CYS A 78 -4.80 5.35 12.00
C CYS A 78 -3.84 6.14 12.88
N ASP A 79 -4.30 7.23 13.51
CA ASP A 79 -3.50 8.03 14.43
C ASP A 79 -3.04 7.21 15.65
N ALA A 80 -3.94 6.42 16.22
CA ALA A 80 -3.64 5.62 17.41
C ALA A 80 -2.60 4.53 17.10
N VAL A 81 -2.80 3.76 16.04
CA VAL A 81 -1.91 2.67 15.65
C VAL A 81 -0.54 3.18 15.19
N ALA A 82 -0.51 4.23 14.35
CA ALA A 82 0.73 4.80 13.84
C ALA A 82 1.64 5.35 14.95
N ASN A 83 1.05 5.84 16.03
CA ASN A 83 1.78 6.51 17.12
C ASN A 83 1.74 5.74 18.44
N GLY A 84 1.34 4.47 18.44
CA GLY A 84 1.30 3.62 19.63
C GLY A 84 0.36 4.11 20.75
N ARG A 85 -0.73 4.81 20.37
CA ARG A 85 -1.69 5.37 21.33
C ARG A 85 -2.83 4.38 21.60
N PRO A 86 -3.39 4.37 22.82
CA PRO A 86 -4.52 3.50 23.12
C PRO A 86 -5.77 3.90 22.34
N TYR A 87 -6.53 2.91 21.91
CA TYR A 87 -7.84 3.05 21.28
C TYR A 87 -8.76 1.89 21.70
N THR A 88 -10.05 2.04 21.46
CA THR A 88 -11.05 1.00 21.80
C THR A 88 -11.95 0.76 20.59
N VAL A 89 -12.19 -0.50 20.30
CA VAL A 89 -13.21 -0.95 19.34
C VAL A 89 -14.31 -1.61 20.16
N ASN A 90 -15.45 -0.93 20.31
CA ASN A 90 -16.53 -1.42 21.17
C ASN A 90 -17.19 -2.68 20.59
N ASP A 91 -17.43 -2.67 19.27
CA ASP A 91 -17.99 -3.79 18.52
C ASP A 91 -17.28 -3.91 17.17
N PRO A 92 -16.39 -4.92 17.01
CA PRO A 92 -15.64 -5.10 15.78
C PRO A 92 -16.50 -5.52 14.58
N SER A 93 -17.75 -5.97 14.80
CA SER A 93 -18.65 -6.40 13.73
C SER A 93 -19.40 -5.25 13.04
N VAL A 94 -19.34 -4.02 13.60
CA VAL A 94 -20.01 -2.86 13.03
C VAL A 94 -19.44 -2.55 11.65
N GLU A 95 -20.30 -2.58 10.64
CA GLU A 95 -19.97 -2.24 9.26
C GLU A 95 -20.05 -0.73 9.02
N LEU A 96 -19.05 -0.22 8.32
CA LEU A 96 -19.00 1.15 7.80
C LEU A 96 -18.96 1.13 6.28
N GLU A 97 -19.83 1.90 5.65
CA GLU A 97 -19.64 2.30 4.27
C GLU A 97 -18.63 3.46 4.25
N LEU A 98 -17.58 3.30 3.49
CA LEU A 98 -16.39 4.16 3.48
C LEU A 98 -16.16 4.73 2.09
N LEU A 99 -15.92 6.03 2.03
CA LEU A 99 -15.57 6.75 0.81
C LEU A 99 -14.20 7.39 0.96
N TYR A 100 -13.29 7.04 0.05
CA TYR A 100 -11.94 7.60 0.05
C TYR A 100 -11.93 9.03 -0.50
N ILE A 101 -11.16 9.90 0.14
CA ILE A 101 -11.16 11.33 -0.17
C ILE A 101 -10.73 11.64 -1.61
N ASP A 102 -9.78 10.89 -2.18
CA ASP A 102 -9.31 11.16 -3.54
C ASP A 102 -10.37 10.76 -4.59
N ASP A 103 -11.19 9.71 -4.32
CA ASP A 103 -12.32 9.35 -5.18
C ASP A 103 -13.40 10.44 -5.15
N LEU A 104 -13.66 11.00 -3.95
CA LEU A 104 -14.57 12.13 -3.81
C LEU A 104 -14.07 13.35 -4.59
N VAL A 105 -12.78 13.67 -4.50
CA VAL A 105 -12.19 14.81 -5.25
C VAL A 105 -12.32 14.57 -6.75
N GLY A 106 -12.07 13.34 -7.22
CA GLY A 106 -12.26 12.96 -8.62
C GLY A 106 -13.70 13.23 -9.11
N GLU A 107 -14.70 12.80 -8.34
CA GLU A 107 -16.12 13.07 -8.64
C GLU A 107 -16.45 14.56 -8.63
N MET A 108 -15.93 15.32 -7.65
CA MET A 108 -16.15 16.77 -7.62
C MET A 108 -15.58 17.46 -8.85
N LEU A 109 -14.43 17.02 -9.36
CA LEU A 109 -13.86 17.55 -10.60
C LEU A 109 -14.68 17.16 -11.83
N ALA A 110 -15.18 15.91 -11.90
CA ALA A 110 -16.09 15.48 -12.96
C ALA A 110 -17.38 16.29 -12.95
N ALA A 111 -17.95 16.54 -11.78
CA ALA A 111 -19.16 17.34 -11.61
C ALA A 111 -18.97 18.82 -12.04
N LEU A 112 -17.76 19.38 -11.93
CA LEU A 112 -17.48 20.71 -12.48
C LEU A 112 -17.55 20.74 -14.02
N LEU A 113 -17.36 19.60 -14.67
CA LEU A 113 -17.46 19.44 -16.13
C LEU A 113 -18.86 19.00 -16.58
N GLY A 114 -19.78 18.76 -15.64
CA GLY A 114 -21.14 18.25 -15.92
C GLY A 114 -21.17 16.73 -16.16
N GLU A 115 -20.19 16.00 -15.62
CA GLU A 115 -20.01 14.55 -15.76
C GLU A 115 -20.27 13.83 -14.41
N GLU A 116 -21.10 14.42 -13.54
CA GLU A 116 -21.45 13.86 -12.26
C GLU A 116 -22.25 12.55 -12.37
N HIS A 117 -22.04 11.63 -11.41
CA HIS A 117 -22.84 10.42 -11.29
C HIS A 117 -24.13 10.70 -10.51
N ARG A 118 -25.28 10.30 -11.07
CA ARG A 118 -26.60 10.55 -10.47
C ARG A 118 -27.28 9.30 -9.98
N CYS A 119 -28.15 9.44 -8.97
CA CYS A 119 -28.96 8.36 -8.40
C CYS A 119 -30.22 8.88 -7.72
N GLY A 120 -31.10 7.95 -7.34
CA GLY A 120 -32.13 8.11 -6.32
C GLY A 120 -31.75 7.40 -5.03
N TYR A 121 -32.58 7.53 -3.98
CA TYR A 121 -32.45 6.76 -2.74
C TYR A 121 -33.82 6.24 -2.29
N GLU A 122 -33.85 4.96 -1.89
CA GLU A 122 -34.92 4.35 -1.11
C GLU A 122 -34.38 3.99 0.27
N GLY A 123 -34.68 4.82 1.28
CA GLY A 123 -34.04 4.73 2.59
C GLY A 123 -32.52 4.96 2.51
N LEU A 124 -31.73 3.93 2.77
CA LEU A 124 -30.27 3.94 2.64
C LEU A 124 -29.76 3.40 1.32
N GLU A 125 -30.61 2.69 0.58
CA GLU A 125 -30.23 2.05 -0.67
C GLU A 125 -30.21 3.05 -1.83
N ARG A 126 -29.15 2.99 -2.63
CA ARG A 126 -29.03 3.74 -3.85
C ARG A 126 -29.79 3.02 -4.96
N VAL A 127 -30.71 3.75 -5.61
CA VAL A 127 -31.55 3.27 -6.72
C VAL A 127 -31.33 4.11 -7.96
N GLU A 128 -31.91 3.70 -9.08
CA GLU A 128 -31.94 4.51 -10.29
C GLU A 128 -32.70 5.83 -10.07
N GLY A 129 -32.16 6.94 -10.58
CA GLY A 129 -32.75 8.27 -10.40
C GLY A 129 -31.73 9.37 -10.62
N ASP A 130 -32.19 10.64 -10.55
CA ASP A 130 -31.38 11.83 -10.81
C ASP A 130 -31.49 12.92 -9.74
N ASP A 131 -32.21 12.65 -8.66
CA ASP A 131 -32.44 13.59 -7.55
C ASP A 131 -31.20 13.90 -6.71
N PHE A 132 -30.23 12.99 -6.71
CA PHE A 132 -29.00 13.06 -5.94
C PHE A 132 -27.79 12.71 -6.81
N CYS A 133 -26.63 13.05 -6.29
CA CYS A 133 -25.36 12.60 -6.84
C CYS A 133 -24.66 11.65 -5.87
N TYR A 134 -23.79 10.81 -6.43
CA TYR A 134 -22.98 9.87 -5.62
C TYR A 134 -21.55 9.78 -6.15
N VAL A 135 -20.65 9.28 -5.32
CA VAL A 135 -19.28 8.96 -5.71
C VAL A 135 -19.19 7.44 -5.90
N PRO A 136 -18.77 6.94 -7.07
CA PRO A 136 -18.56 5.51 -7.26
C PRO A 136 -17.37 4.99 -6.42
N GLY A 137 -17.33 3.68 -6.16
CA GLY A 137 -16.18 3.03 -5.53
C GLY A 137 -16.12 3.14 -4.01
N THR A 138 -17.27 3.14 -3.32
CA THR A 138 -17.32 2.97 -1.85
C THR A 138 -16.95 1.54 -1.44
N ASP A 139 -16.33 1.40 -0.27
CA ASP A 139 -15.99 0.12 0.36
C ASP A 139 -16.85 -0.09 1.60
N VAL A 140 -17.36 -1.31 1.81
CA VAL A 140 -18.02 -1.71 3.07
C VAL A 140 -17.03 -2.56 3.86
N LYS A 141 -16.69 -2.12 5.08
CA LYS A 141 -15.74 -2.78 5.97
C LYS A 141 -16.21 -2.75 7.41
N THR A 142 -15.96 -3.85 8.13
CA THR A 142 -16.15 -3.86 9.57
C THR A 142 -15.04 -3.12 10.29
N LEU A 143 -15.32 -2.63 11.50
CA LEU A 143 -14.29 -2.03 12.36
C LEU A 143 -13.15 -3.01 12.64
N GLY A 144 -13.46 -4.30 12.79
CA GLY A 144 -12.48 -5.36 12.99
C GLY A 144 -11.54 -5.53 11.80
N GLU A 145 -12.06 -5.55 10.56
CA GLU A 145 -11.23 -5.61 9.34
C GLU A 145 -10.29 -4.41 9.22
N ILE A 146 -10.78 -3.21 9.53
CA ILE A 146 -9.98 -1.99 9.48
C ILE A 146 -8.81 -2.09 10.46
N VAL A 147 -9.09 -2.45 11.72
CA VAL A 147 -8.07 -2.54 12.77
C VAL A 147 -7.06 -3.65 12.46
N TYR A 148 -7.52 -4.81 11.99
CA TYR A 148 -6.64 -5.90 11.57
C TYR A 148 -5.64 -5.46 10.49
N LEU A 149 -6.09 -4.71 9.48
CA LEU A 149 -5.20 -4.15 8.46
C LEU A 149 -4.21 -3.14 9.07
N LEU A 150 -4.68 -2.24 9.95
CA LEU A 150 -3.82 -1.24 10.58
C LEU A 150 -2.74 -1.87 11.48
N ASP A 151 -3.06 -2.94 12.18
CA ASP A 151 -2.08 -3.70 12.96
C ASP A 151 -1.02 -4.34 12.04
N SER A 152 -1.43 -4.94 10.93
CA SER A 152 -0.49 -5.48 9.94
C SER A 152 0.40 -4.39 9.33
N PHE A 153 -0.13 -3.18 9.14
CA PHE A 153 0.62 -2.02 8.65
C PHE A 153 1.67 -1.54 9.65
N ARG A 154 1.33 -1.48 10.94
CA ARG A 154 2.28 -1.17 12.01
C ARG A 154 3.43 -2.17 12.01
N ASP A 155 3.10 -3.46 11.95
CA ASP A 155 4.07 -4.55 12.06
C ASP A 155 4.96 -4.66 10.80
N SER A 156 4.59 -4.04 9.70
CA SER A 156 5.34 -4.06 8.43
C SER A 156 6.78 -3.55 8.56
N ARG A 157 7.06 -2.63 9.48
CA ARG A 157 8.42 -2.11 9.71
C ARG A 157 9.34 -3.09 10.46
N GLU A 158 8.76 -3.99 11.25
CA GLU A 158 9.50 -5.03 11.96
C GLU A 158 9.65 -6.30 11.11
N THR A 159 8.58 -6.67 10.43
CA THR A 159 8.55 -7.85 9.55
C THR A 159 9.14 -7.59 8.18
N LEU A 160 9.37 -6.32 7.83
CA LEU A 160 9.76 -5.84 6.50
C LEU A 160 8.76 -6.24 5.39
N SER A 161 7.59 -6.72 5.78
CA SER A 161 6.55 -7.20 4.87
C SER A 161 5.72 -6.04 4.31
N VAL A 162 5.71 -5.90 3.00
CA VAL A 162 4.83 -4.94 2.32
C VAL A 162 3.42 -5.52 2.28
N PRO A 163 2.39 -4.76 2.71
CA PRO A 163 1.00 -5.19 2.60
C PRO A 163 0.58 -5.43 1.14
N ASP A 164 -0.51 -6.18 0.94
CA ASP A 164 -1.13 -6.26 -0.38
C ASP A 164 -1.75 -4.89 -0.74
N LEU A 165 -1.17 -4.26 -1.75
CA LEU A 165 -1.50 -2.91 -2.21
C LEU A 165 -1.99 -2.90 -3.66
N ALA A 166 -2.82 -3.85 -4.04
CA ALA A 166 -3.44 -3.88 -5.37
C ALA A 166 -4.07 -2.52 -5.71
N GLU A 167 -3.93 -2.10 -6.97
CA GLU A 167 -4.43 -0.81 -7.40
C GLU A 167 -5.94 -0.67 -7.18
N GLY A 168 -6.38 0.48 -6.65
CA GLY A 168 -7.78 0.74 -6.34
C GLY A 168 -8.31 0.01 -5.09
N SER A 169 -7.53 -0.91 -4.48
CA SER A 169 -7.98 -1.66 -3.31
C SER A 169 -8.14 -0.78 -2.07
N PHE A 170 -9.07 -1.19 -1.20
CA PHE A 170 -9.24 -0.57 0.13
C PHE A 170 -7.94 -0.58 0.93
N SER A 171 -7.18 -1.67 0.89
CA SER A 171 -5.90 -1.79 1.59
C SER A 171 -4.90 -0.72 1.15
N LYS A 172 -4.78 -0.45 -0.16
CA LYS A 172 -3.89 0.60 -0.69
C LYS A 172 -4.32 2.00 -0.25
N LYS A 173 -5.62 2.29 -0.30
CA LYS A 173 -6.20 3.58 0.15
C LYS A 173 -6.01 3.77 1.65
N LEU A 174 -6.23 2.71 2.44
CA LEU A 174 -6.04 2.73 3.89
C LEU A 174 -4.56 2.86 4.26
N TRP A 175 -3.65 2.18 3.55
CA TRP A 175 -2.21 2.32 3.74
C TRP A 175 -1.74 3.75 3.52
N SER A 176 -2.14 4.41 2.43
CA SER A 176 -1.84 5.81 2.16
C SER A 176 -2.35 6.74 3.27
N THR A 177 -3.55 6.45 3.78
CA THR A 177 -4.14 7.16 4.90
C THR A 177 -3.31 6.95 6.18
N PHE A 178 -2.99 5.70 6.52
CA PHE A 178 -2.22 5.34 7.71
C PHE A 178 -0.84 6.01 7.75
N LEU A 179 -0.10 5.97 6.63
CA LEU A 179 1.22 6.60 6.54
C LEU A 179 1.19 8.10 6.84
N SER A 180 0.08 8.78 6.53
CA SER A 180 -0.06 10.22 6.77
C SER A 180 -0.17 10.60 8.26
N TYR A 181 -0.35 9.62 9.15
CA TYR A 181 -0.44 9.82 10.60
C TYR A 181 0.88 9.59 11.34
N TYR A 182 1.94 9.14 10.68
CA TYR A 182 3.25 9.15 11.32
C TYR A 182 3.69 10.58 11.61
N GLU A 183 4.13 10.81 12.84
CA GLU A 183 4.66 12.12 13.23
C GLU A 183 5.99 12.43 12.52
N PRO A 184 6.29 13.71 12.23
CA PRO A 184 7.60 14.11 11.71
C PRO A 184 8.74 13.56 12.57
N GLY A 185 9.77 13.00 11.92
CA GLY A 185 10.89 12.34 12.60
C GLY A 185 10.72 10.81 12.74
N HIS A 186 9.54 10.26 12.50
CA HIS A 186 9.29 8.81 12.57
C HIS A 186 9.19 8.14 11.19
N PHE A 187 9.71 8.80 10.13
CA PHE A 187 9.68 8.23 8.78
C PHE A 187 10.81 7.24 8.49
N ALA A 188 11.88 7.26 9.31
CA ALA A 188 13.00 6.35 9.21
C ALA A 188 12.96 5.30 10.32
N TYR A 189 13.39 4.09 9.99
CA TYR A 189 13.55 2.99 10.94
C TYR A 189 14.82 2.19 10.59
N GLY A 190 15.43 1.59 11.61
CA GLY A 190 16.65 0.82 11.46
C GLY A 190 16.38 -0.58 10.92
N LEU A 191 17.25 -1.03 10.02
CA LEU A 191 17.31 -2.42 9.58
C LEU A 191 18.28 -3.22 10.46
N ARG A 192 18.10 -4.53 10.53
CA ARG A 192 18.96 -5.43 11.32
C ARG A 192 19.93 -6.19 10.40
N PRO A 193 21.20 -5.79 10.32
CA PRO A 193 22.18 -6.54 9.54
C PRO A 193 22.58 -7.83 10.23
N ASN A 194 22.60 -8.93 9.51
CA ASN A 194 23.29 -10.16 9.92
C ASN A 194 24.76 -10.01 9.49
N THR A 195 25.67 -9.91 10.47
CA THR A 195 27.09 -9.59 10.24
C THR A 195 27.98 -10.74 10.69
N ASP A 196 28.95 -11.13 9.87
CA ASP A 196 30.01 -12.07 10.19
C ASP A 196 31.37 -11.57 9.66
N ALA A 197 32.42 -12.44 9.70
CA ALA A 197 33.75 -12.10 9.18
C ALA A 197 33.78 -11.78 7.69
N ARG A 198 32.79 -12.23 6.92
CA ARG A 198 32.70 -12.05 5.47
C ARG A 198 32.05 -10.74 5.07
N GLY A 199 31.35 -10.06 6.00
CA GLY A 199 30.61 -8.81 5.76
C GLY A 199 29.24 -8.84 6.40
N SER A 200 28.21 -8.32 5.70
CA SER A 200 26.84 -8.29 6.21
C SER A 200 25.82 -8.70 5.16
N PHE A 201 24.66 -9.13 5.64
CA PHE A 201 23.46 -9.37 4.85
C PHE A 201 22.30 -8.70 5.56
N THR A 202 21.63 -7.78 4.89
CA THR A 202 20.55 -6.96 5.46
C THR A 202 19.32 -7.09 4.61
N GLU A 203 18.30 -7.69 5.15
CA GLU A 203 16.99 -7.71 4.51
C GLU A 203 16.39 -6.31 4.54
N PHE A 204 15.81 -5.89 3.41
CA PHE A 204 15.26 -4.55 3.23
C PHE A 204 13.74 -4.57 3.04
N LEU A 205 13.24 -5.56 2.29
CA LEU A 205 11.82 -5.63 1.93
C LEU A 205 11.42 -7.08 1.67
N ARG A 206 10.24 -7.42 2.12
CA ARG A 206 9.62 -8.74 1.95
C ARG A 206 8.20 -8.59 1.39
N THR A 207 7.85 -9.43 0.45
CA THR A 207 6.47 -9.57 -0.04
C THR A 207 6.09 -11.05 -0.03
N PRO A 208 4.89 -11.42 0.46
CA PRO A 208 4.49 -12.83 0.53
C PRO A 208 4.54 -13.56 -0.82
N GLU A 209 4.17 -12.86 -1.91
CA GLU A 209 4.02 -13.46 -3.24
C GLU A 209 5.16 -13.15 -4.22
N ARG A 210 6.02 -12.17 -3.89
CA ARG A 210 7.05 -11.66 -4.82
C ARG A 210 8.45 -11.69 -4.21
N GLY A 211 8.63 -12.43 -3.12
CA GLY A 211 9.91 -12.68 -2.50
C GLY A 211 10.45 -11.53 -1.65
N GLN A 212 11.77 -11.48 -1.54
CA GLN A 212 12.47 -10.51 -0.71
C GLN A 212 13.58 -9.78 -1.45
N VAL A 213 13.87 -8.56 -1.01
CA VAL A 213 15.04 -7.77 -1.42
C VAL A 213 15.98 -7.62 -0.24
N SER A 214 17.28 -7.84 -0.49
CA SER A 214 18.32 -7.77 0.52
C SER A 214 19.53 -7.00 -0.01
N ILE A 215 20.28 -6.40 0.91
CA ILE A 215 21.56 -5.75 0.64
C ILE A 215 22.66 -6.66 1.21
N ASN A 216 23.58 -7.08 0.36
CA ASN A 216 24.73 -7.88 0.76
C ASN A 216 26.01 -7.05 0.64
N VAL A 217 26.78 -6.97 1.72
CA VAL A 217 28.11 -6.37 1.73
C VAL A 217 29.14 -7.47 1.91
N SER A 218 30.10 -7.59 0.97
CA SER A 218 31.20 -8.54 1.06
C SER A 218 32.52 -7.82 1.20
N ARG A 219 33.29 -8.19 2.23
CA ARG A 219 34.63 -7.62 2.44
C ARG A 219 35.58 -7.95 1.30
N PRO A 220 36.75 -7.24 1.19
CA PRO A 220 37.77 -7.50 0.19
C PRO A 220 38.15 -8.98 0.07
N GLY A 221 38.24 -9.51 -1.15
CA GLY A 221 38.63 -10.88 -1.46
C GLY A 221 37.63 -11.98 -1.04
N ILE A 222 36.51 -11.65 -0.44
CA ILE A 222 35.55 -12.64 0.08
C ILE A 222 34.68 -13.22 -1.03
N THR A 223 34.55 -14.54 -1.00
CA THR A 223 33.58 -15.32 -1.78
C THR A 223 32.40 -15.72 -0.88
N LYS A 224 31.19 -15.50 -1.37
CA LYS A 224 29.92 -15.99 -0.78
C LYS A 224 29.19 -16.85 -1.81
N GLY A 225 28.24 -17.67 -1.35
CA GLY A 225 27.52 -18.62 -2.19
C GLY A 225 28.09 -20.02 -2.05
N ASN A 226 28.47 -20.67 -3.14
CA ASN A 226 28.80 -22.10 -3.22
C ASN A 226 27.60 -22.94 -2.78
N HIS A 227 26.46 -22.63 -3.36
CA HIS A 227 25.22 -23.38 -3.14
C HIS A 227 24.31 -23.30 -4.37
N CYS A 228 23.38 -24.21 -4.43
CA CYS A 228 22.34 -24.24 -5.45
C CYS A 228 20.96 -24.22 -4.82
N HIS A 229 19.98 -23.87 -5.63
CA HIS A 229 18.55 -23.94 -5.32
C HIS A 229 17.85 -24.85 -6.32
N MET A 230 16.75 -25.48 -5.92
CA MET A 230 15.97 -26.35 -6.80
C MET A 230 14.72 -25.66 -7.36
N SER A 231 14.16 -24.73 -6.62
CA SER A 231 12.98 -23.92 -7.02
C SER A 231 13.21 -22.44 -6.85
N LYS A 232 14.03 -22.05 -5.87
CA LYS A 232 14.34 -20.64 -5.61
C LYS A 232 15.16 -20.05 -6.76
N TRP A 233 14.77 -18.86 -7.18
CA TRP A 233 15.43 -18.08 -8.20
C TRP A 233 15.84 -16.72 -7.62
N GLU A 234 17.09 -16.32 -7.88
CA GLU A 234 17.64 -15.07 -7.36
C GLU A 234 18.16 -14.20 -8.50
N ARG A 235 18.24 -12.90 -8.23
CA ARG A 235 18.82 -11.91 -9.12
C ARG A 235 19.76 -11.02 -8.37
N PHE A 236 21.01 -10.91 -8.81
CA PHE A 236 22.04 -10.10 -8.19
C PHE A 236 22.35 -8.87 -9.04
N LEU A 237 22.51 -7.73 -8.39
CA LEU A 237 22.91 -6.47 -8.98
C LEU A 237 24.03 -5.86 -8.16
N VAL A 238 25.25 -5.82 -8.70
CA VAL A 238 26.36 -5.12 -8.05
C VAL A 238 26.17 -3.61 -8.22
N VAL A 239 26.11 -2.88 -7.10
CA VAL A 239 25.90 -1.43 -7.08
C VAL A 239 27.14 -0.65 -6.67
N SER A 240 28.12 -1.30 -6.01
CA SER A 240 29.43 -0.72 -5.68
C SER A 240 30.49 -1.82 -5.65
N GLY A 241 31.69 -1.53 -6.13
CA GLY A 241 32.78 -2.48 -6.26
C GLY A 241 32.74 -3.27 -7.56
N THR A 242 33.58 -4.32 -7.64
CA THR A 242 33.69 -5.23 -8.78
C THR A 242 33.66 -6.68 -8.29
N ALA A 243 32.86 -7.51 -8.92
CA ALA A 243 32.68 -8.90 -8.55
C ALA A 243 32.88 -9.86 -9.72
N SER A 244 33.36 -11.07 -9.43
CA SER A 244 33.18 -12.25 -10.26
C SER A 244 31.99 -13.05 -9.74
N ILE A 245 31.01 -13.30 -10.61
CA ILE A 245 29.88 -14.20 -10.33
C ILE A 245 30.08 -15.43 -11.19
N LYS A 246 30.08 -16.61 -10.55
CA LYS A 246 30.25 -17.90 -11.22
C LYS A 246 29.00 -18.73 -11.08
N LEU A 247 28.60 -19.41 -12.16
CA LEU A 247 27.49 -20.36 -12.20
C LEU A 247 27.95 -21.65 -12.86
N ARG A 248 27.54 -22.78 -12.32
CA ARG A 248 27.75 -24.10 -12.92
C ARG A 248 26.49 -24.96 -12.75
N LYS A 249 26.04 -25.61 -13.80
CA LYS A 249 24.95 -26.58 -13.72
C LYS A 249 25.34 -27.70 -12.75
N VAL A 250 24.44 -28.05 -11.84
CA VAL A 250 24.63 -29.14 -10.86
C VAL A 250 24.67 -30.50 -11.58
N GLY A 251 25.52 -31.39 -11.08
CA GLY A 251 25.73 -32.73 -11.65
C GLY A 251 26.84 -32.81 -12.68
N GLU A 252 26.83 -33.88 -13.48
CA GLU A 252 27.87 -34.24 -14.42
C GLU A 252 27.31 -34.47 -15.83
N ASP A 253 28.19 -34.33 -16.85
CA ASP A 253 27.87 -34.66 -18.23
C ASP A 253 27.81 -36.19 -18.48
N ALA A 254 27.54 -36.60 -19.67
CA ALA A 254 27.46 -38.02 -20.06
C ALA A 254 28.79 -38.80 -19.90
N ASN A 255 29.92 -38.11 -19.69
CA ASN A 255 31.23 -38.69 -19.49
C ASN A 255 31.66 -38.67 -18.00
N GLY A 256 30.79 -38.20 -17.09
CA GLY A 256 31.08 -38.05 -15.64
C GLY A 256 31.95 -36.85 -15.30
N ASN A 257 31.99 -35.81 -16.15
CA ASN A 257 32.69 -34.57 -15.87
C ASN A 257 31.71 -33.50 -15.39
N PRO A 258 32.13 -32.64 -14.42
CA PRO A 258 31.35 -31.44 -14.07
C PRO A 258 31.05 -30.58 -15.31
N PHE A 259 29.87 -29.97 -15.32
CA PHE A 259 29.51 -29.02 -16.38
C PHE A 259 30.45 -27.79 -16.35
N PRO A 260 30.63 -27.09 -17.47
CA PRO A 260 31.48 -25.90 -17.54
C PRO A 260 30.92 -24.78 -16.63
N VAL A 261 31.86 -23.96 -16.15
CA VAL A 261 31.55 -22.76 -15.35
C VAL A 261 31.35 -21.57 -16.29
N ASP A 262 30.23 -20.90 -16.13
CA ASP A 262 29.98 -19.57 -16.70
C ASP A 262 30.43 -18.51 -15.68
N GLU A 263 31.27 -17.56 -16.11
CA GLU A 263 31.80 -16.50 -15.24
C GLU A 263 31.44 -15.11 -15.78
N TYR A 264 30.89 -14.27 -14.92
CA TYR A 264 30.50 -12.89 -15.22
C TYR A 264 31.27 -11.92 -14.32
N THR A 265 32.10 -11.06 -14.91
CA THR A 265 32.64 -9.90 -14.20
C THR A 265 31.66 -8.75 -14.29
N VAL A 266 31.21 -8.23 -13.16
CA VAL A 266 30.20 -7.18 -13.02
C VAL A 266 30.68 -6.11 -12.04
N SER A 267 30.22 -4.87 -12.22
CA SER A 267 30.62 -3.75 -11.36
C SER A 267 29.52 -2.72 -11.18
N GLY A 268 29.66 -1.87 -10.15
CA GLY A 268 28.76 -0.74 -9.95
C GLY A 268 28.86 0.34 -11.04
N SER A 269 29.91 0.37 -11.83
CA SER A 269 30.06 1.30 -12.98
C SER A 269 29.44 0.78 -14.27
N ASP A 270 29.18 -0.53 -14.37
CA ASP A 270 28.49 -1.20 -15.49
C ASP A 270 27.45 -2.16 -14.90
N MET A 271 26.30 -1.60 -14.50
CA MET A 271 25.26 -2.33 -13.79
C MET A 271 24.57 -3.35 -14.71
N ARG A 272 24.80 -4.63 -14.41
CA ARG A 272 24.13 -5.76 -15.08
C ARG A 272 23.52 -6.68 -14.03
N ALA A 273 22.25 -7.05 -14.23
CA ALA A 273 21.63 -8.09 -13.42
C ALA A 273 22.12 -9.47 -13.88
N VAL A 274 22.51 -10.30 -12.91
CA VAL A 274 22.83 -11.71 -13.13
C VAL A 274 21.81 -12.57 -12.43
N GLU A 275 21.26 -13.55 -13.13
CA GLU A 275 20.23 -14.45 -12.61
C GLU A 275 20.85 -15.77 -12.12
N MET A 276 20.54 -16.11 -10.86
CA MET A 276 20.89 -17.38 -10.23
C MET A 276 19.73 -18.34 -10.46
N ILE A 277 19.81 -19.12 -11.54
CA ILE A 277 18.71 -19.99 -11.97
C ILE A 277 18.69 -21.31 -11.18
N PRO A 278 17.51 -21.90 -10.91
CA PRO A 278 17.41 -23.19 -10.23
C PRO A 278 18.21 -24.28 -10.94
N GLY A 279 18.81 -25.18 -10.16
CA GLY A 279 19.65 -26.27 -10.66
C GLY A 279 21.07 -25.86 -11.04
N TYR A 280 21.47 -24.60 -10.75
CA TYR A 280 22.85 -24.15 -10.89
C TYR A 280 23.42 -23.78 -9.53
N THR A 281 24.63 -24.26 -9.23
CA THR A 281 25.42 -23.74 -8.12
C THR A 281 26.02 -22.40 -8.53
N HIS A 282 26.10 -21.47 -7.59
CA HIS A 282 26.59 -20.13 -7.86
C HIS A 282 27.46 -19.59 -6.70
N SER A 283 28.34 -18.66 -7.06
CA SER A 283 29.14 -17.90 -6.09
C SER A 283 29.35 -16.47 -6.58
N ILE A 284 29.60 -15.56 -5.62
CA ILE A 284 29.99 -14.17 -5.87
C ILE A 284 31.24 -13.85 -5.09
N THR A 285 32.29 -13.36 -5.77
CA THR A 285 33.58 -12.99 -5.18
C THR A 285 33.81 -11.50 -5.33
N ASN A 286 34.16 -10.82 -4.22
CA ASN A 286 34.65 -9.45 -4.27
C ASN A 286 36.08 -9.46 -4.84
N LEU A 287 36.29 -8.80 -5.98
CA LEU A 287 37.60 -8.75 -6.66
C LEU A 287 38.53 -7.62 -6.15
N SER A 288 38.06 -6.76 -5.23
CA SER A 288 38.88 -5.73 -4.61
C SER A 288 39.67 -6.29 -3.42
N ASP A 289 40.89 -5.82 -3.25
CA ASP A 289 41.75 -6.10 -2.10
C ASP A 289 41.53 -5.10 -0.95
N THR A 290 40.81 -4.00 -1.19
CA THR A 290 40.72 -2.87 -0.26
C THR A 290 39.31 -2.35 -0.01
N GLU A 291 38.39 -2.57 -0.94
CA GLU A 291 37.05 -2.00 -0.88
C GLU A 291 35.95 -3.07 -0.74
N ASP A 292 34.90 -2.74 -0.01
CA ASP A 292 33.74 -3.61 0.11
C ASP A 292 32.95 -3.66 -1.20
N LEU A 293 32.42 -4.82 -1.48
CA LEU A 293 31.45 -5.07 -2.56
C LEU A 293 30.04 -4.92 -2.01
N VAL A 294 29.20 -4.11 -2.67
CA VAL A 294 27.77 -3.97 -2.33
C VAL A 294 26.91 -4.52 -3.43
N THR A 295 26.07 -5.49 -3.08
CA THR A 295 25.15 -6.17 -4.01
C THR A 295 23.72 -6.05 -3.50
N VAL A 296 22.80 -5.63 -4.37
CA VAL A 296 21.36 -5.78 -4.18
C VAL A 296 20.96 -7.16 -4.68
N MET A 297 20.26 -7.90 -3.86
CA MET A 297 19.81 -9.26 -4.13
C MET A 297 18.30 -9.33 -4.03
N TRP A 298 17.65 -9.92 -5.03
CA TRP A 298 16.23 -10.27 -4.97
C TRP A 298 16.11 -11.80 -5.08
N ALA A 299 15.26 -12.38 -4.25
CA ALA A 299 14.86 -13.78 -4.32
C ALA A 299 13.34 -13.86 -4.53
N ASN A 300 12.85 -14.79 -5.35
CA ASN A 300 11.42 -14.92 -5.67
C ASN A 300 10.55 -15.35 -4.47
N GLU A 301 11.18 -15.79 -3.39
CA GLU A 301 10.52 -16.18 -2.14
C GLU A 301 11.31 -15.68 -0.92
N PRO A 302 10.67 -15.38 0.21
CA PRO A 302 11.34 -15.08 1.45
C PRO A 302 12.16 -16.30 1.93
N PHE A 303 13.28 -16.03 2.62
CA PHE A 303 14.06 -17.11 3.24
C PHE A 303 13.26 -17.75 4.38
N ASP A 304 13.09 -19.06 4.31
CA ASP A 304 12.49 -19.90 5.35
C ASP A 304 13.57 -20.81 5.95
N PRO A 305 13.95 -20.64 7.21
CA PRO A 305 14.97 -21.50 7.85
C PRO A 305 14.53 -22.95 8.05
N GLU A 306 13.22 -23.23 8.06
CA GLU A 306 12.70 -24.60 8.18
C GLU A 306 12.67 -25.32 6.83
N ASN A 307 12.63 -24.57 5.73
CA ASN A 307 12.64 -25.10 4.36
C ASN A 307 13.45 -24.21 3.40
N PRO A 308 14.79 -24.15 3.59
CA PRO A 308 15.62 -23.11 2.98
C PRO A 308 15.84 -23.24 1.46
N ASP A 309 15.52 -24.39 0.84
CA ASP A 309 15.85 -24.71 -0.57
C ASP A 309 17.28 -24.28 -0.95
N THR A 310 18.25 -24.59 -0.09
CA THR A 310 19.64 -24.16 -0.25
C THR A 310 20.55 -25.34 0.05
N TYR A 311 21.30 -25.80 -0.95
CA TYR A 311 22.15 -26.97 -0.86
C TYR A 311 23.59 -26.58 -1.19
N TYR A 312 24.53 -26.92 -0.29
CA TYR A 312 25.94 -26.63 -0.52
C TYR A 312 26.45 -27.40 -1.74
N GLU A 313 27.05 -26.70 -2.65
CA GLU A 313 27.66 -27.22 -3.87
C GLU A 313 28.70 -26.20 -4.34
N GLU A 314 29.97 -26.56 -4.38
CA GLU A 314 31.04 -25.67 -4.84
C GLU A 314 30.97 -25.47 -6.34
N VAL A 315 31.22 -24.21 -6.81
CA VAL A 315 31.20 -23.89 -8.23
C VAL A 315 32.45 -24.39 -8.95
#